data_9adb08f5f6974430f67f218f7704ce05
#
_entry.id   9adb08f5f6974430f67f218f7704ce05
#
_cell.length_a   1.000
_cell.length_b   1.000
_cell.length_c   1.000
_cell.angle_alpha   90.00
_cell.angle_beta   90.00
_cell.angle_gamma   90.00
#
_symmetry.space_group_name_H-M   'P 1'
#
loop_
_entity.id
_entity.type
_entity.pdbx_description
1 polymer ?
#
loop_
_entity_poly.entity_id
_entity_poly.type
_entity_poly.pdbx_seq_one_letter_code
_entity_poly.pdbx_strand_id
1 'polypeptide(L)'
;MARYPGIWYEVASANLGFLDGCSCSAFDYIMADKNHYTDRFTCNKNGKKNDIDVTLYGTIPDINKTGYQYEGPSKWLPVSAPYLITEVAEDYSYAVVYSCVNLYVTKGEYIYIFHRERNGLKKIDLNGIKQRL
;
A
#
# COMPACT_ATOMS: atom_id res chain seq x y z
N MET A 1 -10.42 -7.58 8.51
CA MET A 1 -10.15 -7.34 7.07
C MET A 1 -11.38 -7.05 6.21
N ALA A 2 -12.59 -7.31 6.71
CA ALA A 2 -13.81 -7.18 5.88
C ALA A 2 -14.03 -5.78 5.28
N ARG A 3 -13.53 -4.72 5.92
CA ARG A 3 -13.70 -3.33 5.46
C ARG A 3 -12.46 -2.72 4.80
N TYR A 4 -11.31 -3.41 4.87
CA TYR A 4 -10.07 -2.90 4.30
C TYR A 4 -10.02 -2.99 2.76
N PRO A 5 -10.54 -4.05 2.11
CA PRO A 5 -10.50 -4.14 0.65
C PRO A 5 -11.19 -2.96 -0.05
N GLY A 6 -10.86 -2.79 -1.31
CA GLY A 6 -11.36 -1.71 -2.16
C GLY A 6 -10.26 -0.77 -2.59
N ILE A 7 -10.65 0.40 -3.07
CA ILE A 7 -9.72 1.38 -3.62
C ILE A 7 -9.20 2.29 -2.51
N TRP A 8 -7.87 2.43 -2.48
CA TRP A 8 -7.16 3.37 -1.64
C TRP A 8 -6.35 4.33 -2.50
N TYR A 9 -6.38 5.60 -2.16
CA TYR A 9 -5.57 6.63 -2.81
C TYR A 9 -4.38 6.98 -1.93
N GLU A 10 -3.20 7.02 -2.51
CA GLU A 10 -2.01 7.50 -1.80
C GLU A 10 -2.10 9.02 -1.67
N VAL A 11 -2.13 9.51 -0.44
CA VAL A 11 -2.21 10.95 -0.15
C VAL A 11 -0.89 11.50 0.41
N ALA A 12 -0.04 10.62 0.95
CA ALA A 12 1.31 10.97 1.38
C ALA A 12 2.19 9.73 1.38
N SER A 13 3.49 9.91 1.22
CA SER A 13 4.45 8.81 1.25
C SER A 13 5.85 9.31 1.58
N ALA A 14 6.72 8.37 1.93
CA ALA A 14 8.14 8.62 2.16
C ALA A 14 8.98 7.54 1.51
N ASN A 15 10.15 7.93 0.99
CA ASN A 15 11.18 7.05 0.44
C ASN A 15 10.77 6.28 -0.83
N LEU A 16 9.97 6.90 -1.70
CA LEU A 16 9.50 6.28 -2.94
C LEU A 16 10.30 6.74 -4.17
N GLY A 17 11.62 6.77 -4.08
CA GLY A 17 12.46 7.25 -5.18
C GLY A 17 12.16 6.62 -6.54
N PHE A 18 11.82 5.32 -6.58
CA PHE A 18 11.49 4.64 -7.84
C PHE A 18 10.10 5.01 -8.40
N LEU A 19 9.26 5.64 -7.58
CA LEU A 19 7.94 6.15 -7.98
C LEU A 19 7.92 7.67 -8.17
N ASP A 20 9.08 8.29 -8.22
CA ASP A 20 9.18 9.72 -8.50
C ASP A 20 8.51 10.04 -9.82
N GLY A 21 7.69 11.08 -9.82
CA GLY A 21 6.91 11.44 -10.99
C GLY A 21 5.57 10.73 -11.12
N CYS A 22 5.26 9.76 -10.25
CA CYS A 22 3.90 9.20 -10.15
C CYS A 22 2.94 10.21 -9.55
N SER A 23 1.79 10.38 -10.18
CA SER A 23 0.68 11.17 -9.67
C SER A 23 -0.61 10.36 -9.72
N CYS A 24 -1.59 10.75 -8.92
CA CYS A 24 -2.89 10.06 -8.85
C CYS A 24 -2.74 8.56 -8.54
N SER A 25 -1.82 8.21 -7.66
CA SER A 25 -1.57 6.82 -7.27
C SER A 25 -2.78 6.21 -6.57
N ALA A 26 -3.17 5.04 -7.05
CA ALA A 26 -4.30 4.29 -6.50
C ALA A 26 -3.92 2.82 -6.34
N PHE A 27 -4.49 2.20 -5.31
CA PHE A 27 -4.31 0.79 -4.99
C PHE A 27 -5.68 0.14 -4.87
N ASP A 28 -5.92 -0.89 -5.67
CA ASP A 28 -7.16 -1.66 -5.62
C ASP A 28 -6.88 -3.01 -4.97
N TYR A 29 -7.34 -3.15 -3.73
CA TYR A 29 -7.08 -4.28 -2.87
C TYR A 29 -8.27 -5.22 -2.89
N ILE A 30 -8.09 -6.42 -3.44
CA ILE A 30 -9.16 -7.41 -3.64
C ILE A 30 -8.78 -8.73 -2.99
N MET A 31 -9.60 -9.19 -2.04
CA MET A 31 -9.40 -10.50 -1.40
C MET A 31 -9.77 -11.61 -2.37
N ALA A 32 -8.86 -12.58 -2.55
CA ALA A 32 -9.11 -13.81 -3.29
C ALA A 32 -9.65 -14.91 -2.36
N ASP A 33 -9.10 -15.01 -1.16
CA ASP A 33 -9.56 -15.87 -0.09
C ASP A 33 -9.15 -15.27 1.27
N LYS A 34 -9.21 -16.03 2.36
CA LYS A 34 -8.86 -15.54 3.70
C LYS A 34 -7.41 -15.08 3.84
N ASN A 35 -6.52 -15.67 3.02
CA ASN A 35 -5.07 -15.52 3.16
C ASN A 35 -4.41 -14.88 1.96
N HIS A 36 -5.14 -14.66 0.86
CA HIS A 36 -4.58 -14.19 -0.39
C HIS A 36 -5.39 -13.04 -0.96
N TYR A 37 -4.68 -12.08 -1.53
CA TYR A 37 -5.30 -10.91 -2.16
C TYR A 37 -4.46 -10.46 -3.36
N THR A 38 -5.06 -9.62 -4.19
CA THR A 38 -4.34 -8.85 -5.20
C THR A 38 -4.36 -7.38 -4.82
N ASP A 39 -3.27 -6.70 -5.13
CA ASP A 39 -3.12 -5.26 -4.94
C ASP A 39 -2.70 -4.66 -6.27
N ARG A 40 -3.63 -4.02 -6.97
CA ARG A 40 -3.38 -3.40 -8.25
C ARG A 40 -3.01 -1.94 -8.05
N PHE A 41 -1.77 -1.63 -8.36
CA PHE A 41 -1.23 -0.28 -8.30
C PHE A 41 -1.31 0.39 -9.66
N THR A 42 -1.86 1.59 -9.71
CA THR A 42 -1.88 2.44 -10.90
C THR A 42 -1.43 3.84 -10.54
N CYS A 43 -0.69 4.47 -11.43
CA CYS A 43 -0.39 5.90 -11.33
C CYS A 43 -0.21 6.52 -12.70
N ASN A 44 -0.31 7.85 -12.74
CA ASN A 44 0.00 8.63 -13.93
C ASN A 44 1.49 8.99 -13.90
N LYS A 45 2.18 8.69 -14.98
CA LYS A 45 3.59 9.02 -15.14
C LYS A 45 3.85 9.48 -16.56
N ASN A 46 4.82 10.37 -16.74
CA ASN A 46 5.19 10.89 -18.05
C ASN A 46 4.02 11.53 -18.82
N GLY A 47 3.07 12.13 -18.11
CA GLY A 47 1.89 12.76 -18.71
C GLY A 47 0.82 11.79 -19.20
N LYS A 48 0.97 10.49 -18.96
CA LYS A 48 0.02 9.47 -19.39
C LYS A 48 -0.80 8.97 -18.21
N LYS A 49 -2.13 8.90 -18.40
CA LYS A 49 -3.04 8.31 -17.41
C LYS A 49 -2.79 6.80 -17.31
N ASN A 50 -2.64 6.32 -16.08
CA ASN A 50 -2.37 4.90 -15.79
C ASN A 50 -1.19 4.33 -16.60
N ASP A 51 -0.15 5.13 -16.79
CA ASP A 51 1.08 4.70 -17.46
C ASP A 51 1.76 3.55 -16.72
N ILE A 52 1.65 3.54 -15.38
CA ILE A 52 2.05 2.42 -14.56
C ILE A 52 0.81 1.69 -14.07
N ASP A 53 0.76 0.39 -14.33
CA ASP A 53 -0.34 -0.50 -13.94
C ASP A 53 0.28 -1.87 -13.62
N VAL A 54 0.42 -2.15 -12.33
CA VAL A 54 1.08 -3.37 -11.83
C VAL A 54 0.19 -4.03 -10.81
N THR A 55 0.01 -5.35 -10.93
CA THR A 55 -0.67 -6.14 -9.94
C THR A 55 0.34 -6.88 -9.06
N LEU A 56 0.25 -6.67 -7.76
CA LEU A 56 1.01 -7.41 -6.77
C LEU A 56 0.11 -8.49 -6.14
N TYR A 57 0.74 -9.56 -5.70
CA TYR A 57 0.05 -10.70 -5.09
C TYR A 57 0.43 -10.78 -3.62
N GLY A 58 -0.57 -10.77 -2.79
CA GLY A 58 -0.40 -10.69 -1.35
C GLY A 58 -0.79 -11.96 -0.62
N THR A 59 -0.11 -12.20 0.49
CA THR A 59 -0.38 -13.29 1.41
C THR A 59 -0.50 -12.76 2.83
N ILE A 60 -1.51 -13.25 3.56
CA ILE A 60 -1.71 -13.00 4.99
C ILE A 60 -1.39 -14.30 5.73
N PRO A 61 -0.19 -14.44 6.33
CA PRO A 61 0.23 -15.69 6.96
C PRO A 61 -0.63 -16.11 8.15
N ASP A 62 -1.13 -15.13 8.90
CA ASP A 62 -1.94 -15.38 10.09
C ASP A 62 -3.23 -14.56 10.02
N ILE A 63 -4.36 -15.23 9.86
CA ILE A 63 -5.68 -14.58 9.76
C ILE A 63 -6.10 -13.86 11.04
N ASN A 64 -5.43 -14.12 12.17
CA ASN A 64 -5.63 -13.40 13.43
C ASN A 64 -4.74 -12.16 13.56
N LYS A 65 -3.82 -11.97 12.61
CA LYS A 65 -2.89 -10.82 12.56
C LYS A 65 -2.89 -10.26 11.14
N THR A 66 -4.03 -9.80 10.69
CA THR A 66 -4.26 -9.40 9.29
C THR A 66 -3.46 -8.18 8.84
N GLY A 67 -2.94 -7.38 9.77
CA GLY A 67 -2.02 -6.29 9.45
C GLY A 67 -0.64 -6.76 8.97
N TYR A 68 -0.28 -8.02 9.20
CA TYR A 68 0.99 -8.61 8.74
C TYR A 68 0.78 -9.31 7.42
N GLN A 69 1.35 -8.75 6.36
CA GLN A 69 1.17 -9.23 5.00
C GLN A 69 2.50 -9.26 4.25
N TYR A 70 2.54 -10.02 3.18
CA TYR A 70 3.66 -10.06 2.24
C TYR A 70 3.14 -9.87 0.83
N GLU A 71 3.78 -9.00 0.05
CA GLU A 71 3.42 -8.76 -1.34
C GLU A 71 4.60 -9.02 -2.27
N GLY A 72 4.33 -9.61 -3.42
CA GLY A 72 5.33 -9.88 -4.42
C GLY A 72 4.76 -9.78 -5.84
N PRO A 73 5.64 -9.76 -6.85
CA PRO A 73 5.24 -9.55 -8.24
C PRO A 73 4.53 -10.76 -8.86
N SER A 74 4.60 -11.92 -8.23
CA SER A 74 4.00 -13.13 -8.74
C SER A 74 3.64 -14.08 -7.60
N LYS A 75 2.49 -14.74 -7.73
CA LYS A 75 2.07 -15.77 -6.78
C LYS A 75 2.91 -17.05 -6.86
N TRP A 76 3.73 -17.20 -7.89
CA TRP A 76 4.58 -18.37 -8.12
C TRP A 76 6.02 -18.17 -7.68
N LEU A 77 6.49 -16.92 -7.54
CA LEU A 77 7.85 -16.62 -7.14
C LEU A 77 7.92 -16.41 -5.63
N PRO A 78 8.94 -16.94 -4.94
CA PRO A 78 9.10 -16.76 -3.50
C PRO A 78 9.63 -15.36 -3.12
N VAL A 79 9.66 -14.43 -4.05
CA VAL A 79 10.12 -13.07 -3.82
C VAL A 79 8.94 -12.23 -3.34
N SER A 80 9.00 -11.80 -2.09
CA SER A 80 7.98 -10.92 -1.50
C SER A 80 8.61 -9.98 -0.49
N ALA A 81 7.96 -8.85 -0.26
CA ALA A 81 8.34 -7.88 0.74
C ALA A 81 7.26 -7.78 1.81
N PRO A 82 7.63 -7.52 3.07
CA PRO A 82 6.64 -7.22 4.10
C PRO A 82 5.78 -6.03 3.72
N TYR A 83 4.49 -6.14 3.99
CA TYR A 83 3.50 -5.09 3.82
C TYR A 83 2.71 -5.05 5.13
N LEU A 84 2.99 -4.04 5.94
CA LEU A 84 2.46 -3.96 7.29
C LEU A 84 1.48 -2.82 7.39
N ILE A 85 0.23 -3.14 7.69
CA ILE A 85 -0.79 -2.14 7.99
C ILE A 85 -0.61 -1.76 9.46
N THR A 86 -0.02 -0.60 9.72
CA THR A 86 0.35 -0.19 11.07
C THR A 86 -0.76 0.59 11.78
N GLU A 87 -1.63 1.24 11.01
CA GLU A 87 -2.73 2.02 11.56
C GLU A 87 -3.88 2.04 10.56
N VAL A 88 -5.10 1.90 11.05
CA VAL A 88 -6.33 2.08 10.26
C VAL A 88 -7.30 2.91 11.10
N ALA A 89 -7.92 3.91 10.49
CA ALA A 89 -8.96 4.69 11.14
C ALA A 89 -10.16 3.80 11.52
N GLU A 90 -10.83 4.14 12.61
CA GLU A 90 -12.00 3.36 13.08
C GLU A 90 -13.09 3.26 11.99
N ASP A 91 -13.27 4.32 11.21
CA ASP A 91 -14.22 4.37 10.11
C ASP A 91 -13.63 3.87 8.78
N TYR A 92 -12.40 3.37 8.79
CA TYR A 92 -11.67 2.93 7.60
C TYR A 92 -11.49 4.02 6.53
N SER A 93 -11.46 5.28 6.94
CA SER A 93 -11.24 6.41 6.01
C SER A 93 -9.78 6.54 5.58
N TYR A 94 -8.84 6.23 6.48
CA TYR A 94 -7.41 6.24 6.14
C TYR A 94 -6.69 5.01 6.71
N ALA A 95 -5.53 4.73 6.15
CA ALA A 95 -4.64 3.68 6.63
C ALA A 95 -3.18 4.11 6.48
N VAL A 96 -2.32 3.60 7.35
CA VAL A 96 -0.87 3.78 7.27
C VAL A 96 -0.23 2.43 7.06
N VAL A 97 0.60 2.33 6.04
CA VAL A 97 1.27 1.09 5.64
C VAL A 97 2.77 1.31 5.63
N TYR A 98 3.48 0.35 6.18
CA TYR A 98 4.93 0.29 6.17
C TYR A 98 5.38 -0.93 5.37
N SER A 99 6.35 -0.73 4.49
CA SER A 99 6.98 -1.81 3.74
C SER A 99 8.50 -1.66 3.79
N CYS A 100 9.19 -2.76 3.99
CA CYS A 100 10.65 -2.80 4.00
C CYS A 100 11.12 -3.80 2.94
N VAL A 101 11.91 -3.32 2.00
CA VAL A 101 12.51 -4.14 0.94
C VAL A 101 14.00 -4.27 1.22
N ASN A 102 14.48 -5.51 1.36
CA ASN A 102 15.89 -5.80 1.53
C ASN A 102 16.34 -6.74 0.40
N LEU A 103 16.66 -6.15 -0.73
CA LEU A 103 17.24 -6.86 -1.86
C LEU A 103 18.77 -6.65 -1.82
N TYR A 104 19.54 -7.60 -2.40
CA TYR A 104 21.00 -7.59 -2.36
C TYR A 104 21.63 -6.26 -2.82
N VAL A 105 20.95 -5.56 -3.73
CA VAL A 105 21.44 -4.29 -4.31
C VAL A 105 20.63 -3.08 -3.85
N THR A 106 19.47 -3.30 -3.20
CA THR A 106 18.58 -2.20 -2.79
C THR A 106 18.00 -2.49 -1.41
N LYS A 107 18.13 -1.52 -0.52
CA LYS A 107 17.40 -1.50 0.74
C LYS A 107 16.49 -0.30 0.73
N GLY A 108 15.24 -0.46 1.15
CA GLY A 108 14.31 0.64 1.23
C GLY A 108 13.25 0.43 2.27
N GLU A 109 12.96 1.46 3.01
CA GLU A 109 11.80 1.54 3.87
C GLU A 109 10.80 2.47 3.20
N TYR A 110 9.56 2.03 3.09
CA TYR A 110 8.50 2.77 2.43
C TYR A 110 7.35 2.96 3.39
N ILE A 111 6.86 4.17 3.47
CA ILE A 111 5.69 4.51 4.28
C ILE A 111 4.66 5.10 3.35
N TYR A 112 3.46 4.55 3.40
CA TYR A 112 2.32 5.04 2.62
C TYR A 112 1.23 5.48 3.57
N ILE A 113 0.61 6.61 3.26
CA ILE A 113 -0.62 7.04 3.90
C ILE A 113 -1.69 7.01 2.83
N PHE A 114 -2.71 6.18 3.04
CA PHE A 114 -3.81 5.97 2.12
C PHE A 114 -5.08 6.61 2.67
N HIS A 115 -5.92 7.08 1.77
CA HIS A 115 -7.25 7.57 2.10
C HIS A 115 -8.26 7.09 1.05
N ARG A 116 -9.50 6.94 1.47
CA ARG A 116 -10.58 6.56 0.54
C ARG A 116 -10.93 7.67 -0.44
N GLU A 117 -10.53 8.91 -0.16
CA GLU A 117 -10.75 10.07 -1.02
C GLU A 117 -9.41 10.65 -1.48
N ARG A 118 -9.33 11.09 -2.74
CA ARG A 118 -8.11 11.66 -3.32
C ARG A 118 -7.64 12.92 -2.60
N ASN A 119 -8.56 13.73 -2.05
CA ASN A 119 -8.25 14.93 -1.29
C ASN A 119 -8.15 14.68 0.22
N GLY A 120 -8.00 13.42 0.62
CA GLY A 120 -8.04 13.00 2.01
C GLY A 120 -6.91 13.55 2.89
N LEU A 121 -5.79 14.03 2.30
CA LEU A 121 -4.70 14.61 3.07
C LEU A 121 -5.16 15.77 3.95
N LYS A 122 -6.15 16.54 3.50
CA LYS A 122 -6.73 17.66 4.25
C LYS A 122 -7.62 17.22 5.41
N LYS A 123 -7.98 15.94 5.45
CA LYS A 123 -8.95 15.37 6.39
C LYS A 123 -8.30 14.51 7.48
N ILE A 124 -6.97 14.40 7.48
CA ILE A 124 -6.22 13.60 8.45
C ILE A 124 -5.29 14.47 9.29
N ASP A 125 -4.97 14.01 10.48
CA ASP A 125 -3.94 14.58 11.34
C ASP A 125 -2.57 14.01 10.97
N LEU A 126 -1.96 14.57 9.93
CA LEU A 126 -0.68 14.08 9.42
C LEU A 126 0.43 14.17 10.47
N ASN A 127 0.47 15.25 11.25
CA ASN A 127 1.49 15.41 12.30
C ASN A 127 1.34 14.36 13.40
N GLY A 128 0.11 14.07 13.82
CA GLY A 128 -0.16 13.02 14.78
C GLY A 128 0.24 11.64 14.26
N ILE A 129 -0.05 11.36 12.98
CA ILE A 129 0.37 10.10 12.34
C ILE A 129 1.89 9.99 12.32
N LYS A 130 2.60 11.05 11.94
CA LYS A 130 4.07 11.07 11.93
C LYS A 130 4.69 10.81 13.30
N GLN A 131 4.06 11.31 14.36
CA GLN A 131 4.55 11.09 15.71
C GLN A 131 4.38 9.64 16.17
N ARG A 132 3.43 8.90 15.63
CA ARG A 132 3.18 7.50 15.96
C ARG A 132 4.03 6.50 15.15
N LEU A 133 4.73 6.97 14.15
CA LEU A 133 5.58 6.12 13.29
C LEU A 133 6.93 5.77 13.91
#